data_87bddfc0abed22aa535f2f24fc2955ee
#
_entry.id   87bddfc0abed22aa535f2f24fc2955ee
#
_cell.length_a   1.000
_cell.length_b   1.000
_cell.length_c   1.000
_cell.angle_alpha   90.00
_cell.angle_beta   90.00
_cell.angle_gamma   90.00
#
_symmetry.space_group_name_H-M   'P 1'
#
loop_
_entity.id
_entity.type
_entity.pdbx_description
1 polymer ?
#
loop_
_entity_poly.entity_id
_entity_poly.type
_entity_poly.pdbx_seq_one_letter_code
_entity_poly.pdbx_strand_id
1 'polypeptide(L)'
;MDREEALRAISEDQLDYIQKPAAVDFDTAGRSPISFTVSGRKHLIADVLERFRTCCEQPMNAFLVRTDADHVFFLYFQTNGLTRSWPILVGFWVLSFRILNDHELMALYRWERKMIINMDLKRIADFHGHVCPDLVLGSKLCEYIQKLLPSNEPANGIAAIISENCTSALDAIQIVLGVTLGNQRLKVMDFGKHNYTVIPKSASTVFRLKLNIQVFENENEYKRLSCKMIDNTILMDEVVKLQILLDERVKHLLKQPPESLFRIESAGKGKQLPEVPSIYLTCCQCSEQVLHSHAVYYKSETYCGRCFQVLKAGSQSHYLQ
;
A
#
# COMPACT_ATOMS: atom_id res chain seq x y z
N MET A 1 10.74 -31.42 19.42
CA MET A 1 11.09 -30.58 18.26
C MET A 1 10.45 -29.23 18.53
N ASP A 2 11.27 -28.20 18.66
CA ASP A 2 10.81 -26.87 19.04
C ASP A 2 10.00 -26.27 17.89
N ARG A 3 8.92 -25.52 18.25
CA ARG A 3 8.01 -24.85 17.31
C ARG A 3 8.76 -23.98 16.28
N GLU A 4 9.92 -23.46 16.68
CA GLU A 4 10.80 -22.70 15.80
C GLU A 4 11.61 -23.56 14.82
N GLU A 5 11.93 -24.80 15.17
CA GLU A 5 12.70 -25.74 14.34
C GLU A 5 11.85 -26.33 13.22
N ALA A 6 10.59 -26.65 13.51
CA ALA A 6 9.61 -27.12 12.50
C ALA A 6 9.31 -26.03 11.45
N LEU A 7 9.37 -24.76 11.87
CA LEU A 7 9.16 -23.60 11.00
C LEU A 7 10.36 -23.34 10.06
N ARG A 8 11.54 -23.96 10.33
CA ARG A 8 12.77 -23.77 9.51
C ARG A 8 12.86 -24.66 8.28
N ALA A 9 11.99 -25.64 8.12
CA ALA A 9 12.21 -26.77 7.20
C ALA A 9 11.50 -26.70 5.85
N ILE A 10 10.71 -25.66 5.52
CA ILE A 10 9.93 -25.67 4.27
C ILE A 10 10.48 -24.72 3.23
N SER A 11 10.75 -25.28 2.06
CA SER A 11 11.12 -24.53 0.85
C SER A 11 9.88 -23.97 0.15
N GLU A 12 10.07 -22.90 -0.62
CA GLU A 12 8.99 -22.27 -1.42
C GLU A 12 8.35 -23.27 -2.41
N ASP A 13 9.06 -24.36 -2.73
CA ASP A 13 8.63 -25.40 -3.68
C ASP A 13 7.46 -26.26 -3.16
N GLN A 14 7.12 -26.15 -1.87
CA GLN A 14 6.07 -26.96 -1.25
C GLN A 14 4.69 -26.30 -1.21
N LEU A 15 4.58 -25.04 -1.64
CA LEU A 15 3.30 -24.32 -1.69
C LEU A 15 2.73 -24.38 -3.12
N ASP A 16 1.61 -25.06 -3.27
CA ASP A 16 0.85 -25.04 -4.52
C ASP A 16 0.04 -23.75 -4.58
N TYR A 17 0.57 -22.76 -5.27
CA TYR A 17 -0.09 -21.45 -5.45
C TYR A 17 -1.24 -21.57 -6.45
N ILE A 18 -2.45 -21.49 -5.97
CA ILE A 18 -3.66 -21.65 -6.77
C ILE A 18 -4.15 -20.30 -7.30
N GLN A 19 -4.19 -19.27 -6.46
CA GLN A 19 -4.62 -17.89 -6.78
C GLN A 19 -5.85 -17.85 -7.72
N LYS A 20 -6.89 -18.57 -7.32
CA LYS A 20 -8.14 -18.65 -8.09
C LYS A 20 -9.31 -18.08 -7.28
N PRO A 21 -10.26 -17.42 -7.94
CA PRO A 21 -11.50 -17.03 -7.28
C PRO A 21 -12.23 -18.26 -6.77
N ALA A 22 -12.79 -18.13 -5.59
CA ALA A 22 -13.55 -19.17 -4.94
C ALA A 22 -14.93 -18.64 -4.52
N ALA A 23 -15.96 -19.45 -4.71
CA ALA A 23 -17.25 -19.23 -4.04
C ALA A 23 -17.19 -19.91 -2.67
N VAL A 24 -17.44 -19.18 -1.60
CA VAL A 24 -17.38 -19.71 -0.23
C VAL A 24 -18.77 -19.68 0.39
N ASP A 25 -19.21 -20.84 0.86
CA ASP A 25 -20.47 -20.99 1.59
C ASP A 25 -20.17 -20.90 3.10
N PHE A 26 -21.00 -20.18 3.82
CA PHE A 26 -20.89 -19.99 5.26
C PHE A 26 -22.01 -20.72 6.02
N ASP A 27 -21.77 -20.96 7.32
CA ASP A 27 -22.80 -21.44 8.24
C ASP A 27 -23.99 -20.46 8.31
N THR A 28 -25.09 -20.90 8.89
CA THR A 28 -26.33 -20.10 9.03
C THR A 28 -26.13 -18.80 9.82
N ALA A 29 -25.08 -18.73 10.64
CA ALA A 29 -24.70 -17.53 11.36
C ALA A 29 -23.75 -16.60 10.57
N GLY A 30 -23.33 -17.03 9.37
CA GLY A 30 -22.39 -16.28 8.52
C GLY A 30 -20.98 -16.12 9.11
N ARG A 31 -20.62 -16.97 10.09
CA ARG A 31 -19.39 -16.80 10.87
C ARG A 31 -18.25 -17.73 10.46
N SER A 32 -18.58 -18.92 9.99
CA SER A 32 -17.58 -19.94 9.63
C SER A 32 -17.82 -20.45 8.23
N PRO A 33 -16.78 -20.55 7.39
CA PRO A 33 -16.90 -21.16 6.08
C PRO A 33 -17.13 -22.66 6.25
N ILE A 34 -18.08 -23.22 5.51
CA ILE A 34 -18.46 -24.64 5.54
C ILE A 34 -18.08 -25.37 4.26
N SER A 35 -17.95 -24.66 3.16
CA SER A 35 -17.45 -25.20 1.90
C SER A 35 -16.91 -24.08 1.02
N PHE A 36 -16.11 -24.45 0.02
CA PHE A 36 -15.74 -23.55 -1.06
C PHE A 36 -15.72 -24.27 -2.39
N THR A 37 -15.98 -23.51 -3.46
CA THR A 37 -15.95 -24.02 -4.83
C THR A 37 -14.91 -23.24 -5.62
N VAL A 38 -13.99 -23.95 -6.25
CA VAL A 38 -12.97 -23.39 -7.13
C VAL A 38 -12.92 -24.17 -8.42
N SER A 39 -12.87 -23.49 -9.58
CA SER A 39 -12.87 -24.12 -10.91
C SER A 39 -13.97 -25.18 -11.09
N GLY A 40 -15.16 -24.94 -10.53
CA GLY A 40 -16.31 -25.83 -10.59
C GLY A 40 -16.27 -27.03 -9.66
N ARG A 41 -15.20 -27.22 -8.87
CA ARG A 41 -15.07 -28.30 -7.88
C ARG A 41 -15.36 -27.81 -6.48
N LYS A 42 -16.31 -28.45 -5.80
CA LYS A 42 -16.69 -28.15 -4.42
C LYS A 42 -15.82 -28.93 -3.43
N HIS A 43 -15.35 -28.23 -2.39
CA HIS A 43 -14.58 -28.78 -1.27
C HIS A 43 -15.37 -28.51 0.00
N LEU A 44 -15.61 -29.56 0.81
CA LEU A 44 -16.21 -29.42 2.14
C LEU A 44 -15.13 -29.08 3.16
N ILE A 45 -15.42 -28.17 4.07
CA ILE A 45 -14.52 -27.77 5.13
C ILE A 45 -14.84 -28.63 6.38
N ALA A 46 -13.85 -29.43 6.81
CA ALA A 46 -13.95 -30.20 8.02
C ALA A 46 -13.63 -29.35 9.27
N ASP A 47 -12.58 -28.51 9.17
CA ASP A 47 -12.12 -27.63 10.25
C ASP A 47 -11.70 -26.27 9.75
N VAL A 48 -11.93 -25.24 10.58
CA VAL A 48 -11.31 -23.91 10.46
C VAL A 48 -10.16 -23.84 11.44
N LEU A 49 -8.94 -23.99 10.92
CA LEU A 49 -7.72 -24.08 11.72
C LEU A 49 -7.30 -22.74 12.31
N GLU A 50 -7.48 -21.67 11.54
CA GLU A 50 -7.12 -20.32 11.97
C GLU A 50 -8.03 -19.28 11.30
N ARG A 51 -8.23 -18.17 11.99
CA ARG A 51 -9.02 -17.01 11.51
C ARG A 51 -8.18 -15.77 11.63
N PHE A 52 -7.95 -15.12 10.52
CA PHE A 52 -7.19 -13.88 10.47
C PHE A 52 -8.14 -12.69 10.43
N ARG A 53 -7.94 -11.74 11.34
CA ARG A 53 -8.71 -10.50 11.40
C ARG A 53 -7.79 -9.32 11.03
N THR A 54 -8.29 -8.40 10.23
CA THR A 54 -7.64 -7.09 10.09
C THR A 54 -7.96 -6.21 11.29
N CYS A 55 -7.05 -5.31 11.62
CA CYS A 55 -7.21 -4.34 12.72
C CYS A 55 -8.28 -3.27 12.44
N CYS A 56 -8.84 -3.22 11.23
CA CYS A 56 -9.90 -2.30 10.84
C CYS A 56 -11.26 -2.93 11.05
N GLU A 57 -12.28 -2.14 11.33
CA GLU A 57 -13.64 -2.46 11.75
C GLU A 57 -14.44 -3.46 10.88
N GLN A 58 -13.82 -4.14 9.93
CA GLN A 58 -14.48 -5.12 9.07
C GLN A 58 -14.15 -6.57 9.46
N PRO A 59 -15.16 -7.44 9.48
CA PRO A 59 -15.00 -8.78 9.99
C PRO A 59 -14.25 -9.70 9.02
N MET A 60 -13.25 -10.37 9.55
CA MET A 60 -12.57 -11.56 9.03
C MET A 60 -12.29 -11.60 7.53
N ASN A 61 -11.05 -11.29 7.16
CA ASN A 61 -10.63 -11.28 5.79
C ASN A 61 -9.98 -12.59 5.30
N ALA A 62 -9.63 -13.53 6.19
CA ALA A 62 -9.02 -14.79 5.77
C ALA A 62 -9.25 -15.96 6.72
N PHE A 63 -9.18 -17.17 6.16
CA PHE A 63 -9.31 -18.43 6.89
C PHE A 63 -8.26 -19.42 6.41
N LEU A 64 -7.66 -20.12 7.35
CA LEU A 64 -6.96 -21.36 7.11
C LEU A 64 -7.94 -22.51 7.38
N VAL A 65 -8.20 -23.33 6.41
CA VAL A 65 -9.23 -24.37 6.48
C VAL A 65 -8.67 -25.73 6.09
N ARG A 66 -9.15 -26.79 6.77
CA ARG A 66 -8.89 -28.17 6.42
C ARG A 66 -10.15 -28.75 5.78
N THR A 67 -10.00 -29.44 4.66
CA THR A 67 -11.10 -30.12 3.99
C THR A 67 -11.29 -31.55 4.51
N ASP A 68 -12.40 -32.17 4.15
CA ASP A 68 -12.70 -33.58 4.41
C ASP A 68 -11.71 -34.56 3.76
N ALA A 69 -11.01 -34.12 2.72
CA ALA A 69 -9.93 -34.85 2.06
C ALA A 69 -8.55 -34.61 2.72
N ASP A 70 -8.51 -34.05 3.95
CA ASP A 70 -7.31 -33.72 4.73
C ASP A 70 -6.33 -32.77 4.02
N HIS A 71 -6.83 -31.93 3.13
CA HIS A 71 -6.06 -30.88 2.50
C HIS A 71 -6.26 -29.54 3.21
N VAL A 72 -5.18 -28.80 3.41
CA VAL A 72 -5.23 -27.48 4.03
C VAL A 72 -5.12 -26.39 2.98
N PHE A 73 -6.03 -25.42 3.05
CA PHE A 73 -6.13 -24.31 2.11
C PHE A 73 -6.21 -22.98 2.85
N PHE A 74 -5.66 -21.94 2.20
CA PHE A 74 -5.81 -20.57 2.64
C PHE A 74 -6.78 -19.81 1.74
N LEU A 75 -7.86 -19.34 2.36
CA LEU A 75 -8.90 -18.53 1.73
C LEU A 75 -8.84 -17.13 2.27
N TYR A 76 -8.80 -16.11 1.43
CA TYR A 76 -8.90 -14.72 1.87
C TYR A 76 -9.95 -13.96 1.07
N PHE A 77 -10.58 -12.97 1.73
CA PHE A 77 -11.53 -12.08 1.11
C PHE A 77 -10.80 -10.83 0.64
N GLN A 78 -10.86 -10.59 -0.66
CA GLN A 78 -10.27 -9.43 -1.28
C GLN A 78 -11.34 -8.38 -1.52
N THR A 79 -11.13 -7.21 -0.93
CA THR A 79 -11.97 -6.04 -1.17
C THR A 79 -11.41 -5.24 -2.34
N ASN A 80 -12.24 -4.90 -3.30
CA ASN A 80 -11.87 -3.98 -4.37
C ASN A 80 -11.83 -2.56 -3.81
N GLY A 81 -10.67 -2.12 -3.34
CA GLY A 81 -10.44 -0.79 -2.76
C GLY A 81 -10.56 0.39 -3.73
N LEU A 82 -11.19 0.23 -4.88
CA LEU A 82 -11.15 1.19 -5.99
C LEU A 82 -12.42 2.03 -6.19
N THR A 83 -13.41 1.96 -5.30
CA THR A 83 -14.59 2.79 -5.53
C THR A 83 -14.71 3.91 -4.50
N ARG A 84 -14.12 5.07 -4.80
CA ARG A 84 -14.45 6.34 -4.14
C ARG A 84 -15.94 6.74 -4.25
N SER A 85 -16.74 6.00 -5.00
CA SER A 85 -18.11 6.44 -5.40
C SER A 85 -19.26 5.54 -4.95
N TRP A 86 -19.01 4.37 -4.36
CA TRP A 86 -20.09 3.46 -3.95
C TRP A 86 -19.85 2.90 -2.55
N PRO A 87 -20.83 2.98 -1.63
CA PRO A 87 -20.70 2.48 -0.26
C PRO A 87 -20.83 0.96 -0.15
N ILE A 88 -20.81 0.21 -1.25
CA ILE A 88 -20.87 -1.26 -1.24
C ILE A 88 -19.46 -1.77 -1.48
N LEU A 89 -18.87 -2.35 -0.43
CA LEU A 89 -17.66 -3.15 -0.51
C LEU A 89 -17.94 -4.39 -1.36
N VAL A 90 -17.63 -4.31 -2.65
CA VAL A 90 -17.63 -5.48 -3.52
C VAL A 90 -16.29 -6.17 -3.35
N GLY A 91 -16.32 -7.38 -2.85
CA GLY A 91 -15.15 -8.21 -2.69
C GLY A 91 -15.44 -9.64 -3.16
N PHE A 92 -14.41 -10.41 -3.32
CA PHE A 92 -14.52 -11.83 -3.65
C PHE A 92 -13.52 -12.66 -2.88
N TRP A 93 -13.82 -13.95 -2.68
CA TRP A 93 -12.93 -14.88 -2.04
C TRP A 93 -11.90 -15.39 -3.04
N VAL A 94 -10.65 -15.48 -2.58
CA VAL A 94 -9.54 -16.03 -3.35
C VAL A 94 -9.02 -17.24 -2.60
N LEU A 95 -8.92 -18.38 -3.29
CA LEU A 95 -8.16 -19.52 -2.86
C LEU A 95 -6.70 -19.25 -3.20
N SER A 96 -5.90 -18.90 -2.18
CA SER A 96 -4.53 -18.46 -2.37
C SER A 96 -3.58 -19.64 -2.66
N PHE A 97 -3.57 -20.62 -1.79
CA PHE A 97 -2.68 -21.78 -1.92
C PHE A 97 -3.21 -23.00 -1.16
N ARG A 98 -2.64 -24.16 -1.50
CA ARG A 98 -2.84 -25.43 -0.82
C ARG A 98 -1.57 -25.80 -0.08
N ILE A 99 -1.73 -26.39 1.11
CA ILE A 99 -0.66 -26.99 1.86
C ILE A 99 -0.72 -28.51 1.69
N LEU A 100 0.38 -29.16 1.47
CA LEU A 100 0.43 -30.54 1.04
C LEU A 100 0.48 -31.59 2.19
N ASN A 101 0.85 -31.20 3.45
CA ASN A 101 0.85 -32.12 4.62
C ASN A 101 0.91 -31.38 5.98
N ASP A 102 0.77 -32.09 7.12
CA ASP A 102 0.76 -31.48 8.48
C ASP A 102 2.07 -30.77 8.88
N HIS A 103 3.21 -31.18 8.36
CA HIS A 103 4.48 -30.43 8.50
C HIS A 103 4.40 -29.07 7.82
N GLU A 104 3.57 -28.92 6.83
CA GLU A 104 3.37 -27.75 6.01
C GLU A 104 2.44 -26.72 6.67
N LEU A 105 1.60 -27.14 7.62
CA LEU A 105 0.82 -26.23 8.46
C LEU A 105 1.70 -25.31 9.30
N MET A 106 2.79 -25.87 9.81
CA MET A 106 3.79 -25.11 10.56
C MET A 106 4.63 -24.20 9.64
N ALA A 107 4.69 -24.50 8.35
CA ALA A 107 5.32 -23.67 7.37
C ALA A 107 4.51 -22.47 6.96
N LEU A 108 3.20 -22.59 6.99
CA LEU A 108 2.33 -21.46 6.72
C LEU A 108 2.58 -20.33 7.72
N TYR A 109 2.70 -20.65 9.01
CA TYR A 109 3.14 -19.68 10.02
C TYR A 109 4.51 -19.08 9.69
N ARG A 110 5.35 -19.81 8.96
CA ARG A 110 6.65 -19.32 8.50
C ARG A 110 6.58 -18.56 7.18
N TRP A 111 5.69 -18.98 6.28
CA TRP A 111 5.45 -18.24 5.04
C TRP A 111 4.75 -16.91 5.32
N GLU A 112 3.77 -16.88 6.22
CA GLU A 112 3.28 -15.62 6.80
C GLU A 112 4.42 -14.84 7.45
N ARG A 113 5.34 -15.46 8.17
CA ARG A 113 6.55 -14.80 8.62
C ARG A 113 7.47 -14.40 7.48
N LYS A 114 7.58 -15.13 6.36
CA LYS A 114 8.38 -14.70 5.18
C LYS A 114 7.66 -13.66 4.31
N MET A 115 6.35 -13.68 4.19
CA MET A 115 5.55 -12.54 3.73
C MET A 115 5.45 -11.44 4.79
N ILE A 116 5.48 -11.78 6.07
CA ILE A 116 5.57 -10.94 7.28
C ILE A 116 7.03 -10.70 7.70
N ILE A 117 8.02 -11.30 7.07
CA ILE A 117 9.46 -11.06 7.34
C ILE A 117 9.88 -9.65 6.93
N ASN A 118 9.11 -8.97 6.17
CA ASN A 118 9.11 -7.54 6.22
C ASN A 118 8.04 -7.09 7.24
N MET A 119 8.39 -7.03 8.53
CA MET A 119 7.52 -6.46 9.59
C MET A 119 7.01 -5.08 9.18
N ASP A 120 7.78 -4.37 8.39
CA ASP A 120 7.39 -3.08 7.85
C ASP A 120 6.31 -3.23 6.78
N LEU A 121 6.39 -4.20 5.88
CA LEU A 121 5.33 -4.43 4.89
C LEU A 121 4.00 -4.80 5.56
N LYS A 122 4.04 -5.60 6.64
CA LYS A 122 2.82 -5.90 7.41
C LYS A 122 2.25 -4.63 8.03
N ARG A 123 3.06 -3.84 8.73
CA ARG A 123 2.61 -2.58 9.35
C ARG A 123 2.00 -1.62 8.31
N ILE A 124 2.61 -1.55 7.14
CA ILE A 124 2.13 -0.72 6.02
C ILE A 124 0.80 -1.27 5.50
N ALA A 125 0.70 -2.59 5.31
CA ALA A 125 -0.52 -3.23 4.83
C ALA A 125 -1.67 -3.11 5.84
N ASP A 126 -1.40 -3.25 7.14
CA ASP A 126 -2.38 -3.03 8.21
C ASP A 126 -2.90 -1.58 8.22
N PHE A 127 -2.03 -0.61 7.95
CA PHE A 127 -2.40 0.81 7.85
C PHE A 127 -3.20 1.11 6.57
N HIS A 128 -2.72 0.61 5.43
CA HIS A 128 -3.32 0.87 4.11
C HIS A 128 -4.59 0.04 3.85
N GLY A 129 -4.74 -1.10 4.54
CA GLY A 129 -5.88 -2.00 4.44
C GLY A 129 -5.69 -3.19 3.48
N HIS A 130 -4.72 -3.16 2.58
CA HIS A 130 -4.40 -4.25 1.65
C HIS A 130 -2.99 -4.12 1.07
N VAL A 131 -2.52 -5.15 0.37
CA VAL A 131 -1.26 -5.11 -0.37
C VAL A 131 -1.53 -4.82 -1.84
N CYS A 132 -0.90 -3.78 -2.38
CA CYS A 132 -0.98 -3.41 -3.80
C CYS A 132 0.43 -3.12 -4.36
N PRO A 133 0.62 -3.06 -5.69
CA PRO A 133 1.93 -2.82 -6.29
C PRO A 133 2.61 -1.54 -5.80
N ASP A 134 1.87 -0.43 -5.69
CA ASP A 134 2.43 0.86 -5.24
C ASP A 134 2.83 0.81 -3.77
N LEU A 135 2.10 0.08 -2.94
CA LEU A 135 2.45 -0.13 -1.53
C LEU A 135 3.78 -0.89 -1.42
N VAL A 136 3.96 -1.93 -2.23
CA VAL A 136 5.22 -2.70 -2.29
C VAL A 136 6.35 -1.83 -2.80
N LEU A 137 6.14 -1.03 -3.83
CA LEU A 137 7.14 -0.06 -4.30
C LEU A 137 7.54 0.90 -3.18
N GLY A 138 6.59 1.42 -2.43
CA GLY A 138 6.85 2.27 -1.26
C GLY A 138 7.67 1.55 -0.18
N SER A 139 7.36 0.29 0.13
CA SER A 139 8.12 -0.53 1.07
C SER A 139 9.57 -0.73 0.59
N LYS A 140 9.77 -1.07 -0.69
CA LYS A 140 11.10 -1.23 -1.31
C LYS A 140 11.88 0.08 -1.35
N LEU A 141 11.20 1.20 -1.59
CA LEU A 141 11.79 2.54 -1.50
C LEU A 141 12.32 2.80 -0.08
N CYS A 142 11.53 2.52 0.95
CA CYS A 142 11.94 2.71 2.34
C CYS A 142 13.14 1.84 2.69
N GLU A 143 13.14 0.56 2.29
CA GLU A 143 14.29 -0.35 2.45
C GLU A 143 15.55 0.24 1.80
N TYR A 144 15.43 0.81 0.60
CA TYR A 144 16.56 1.40 -0.10
C TYR A 144 17.06 2.67 0.58
N ILE A 145 16.16 3.56 1.00
CA ILE A 145 16.52 4.77 1.73
C ILE A 145 17.29 4.42 3.02
N GLN A 146 16.82 3.43 3.77
CA GLN A 146 17.48 2.99 5.00
C GLN A 146 18.91 2.47 4.75
N LYS A 147 19.15 1.78 3.62
CA LYS A 147 20.49 1.34 3.21
C LYS A 147 21.41 2.49 2.80
N LEU A 148 20.85 3.57 2.28
CA LEU A 148 21.61 4.75 1.80
C LEU A 148 21.97 5.72 2.93
N LEU A 149 21.25 5.66 4.03
CA LEU A 149 21.55 6.49 5.20
C LEU A 149 22.80 5.95 5.90
N PRO A 150 23.68 6.85 6.44
CA PRO A 150 24.82 6.43 7.25
C PRO A 150 24.41 5.55 8.43
N SER A 151 25.21 4.54 8.74
CA SER A 151 24.91 3.55 9.80
C SER A 151 24.78 4.16 11.21
N ASN A 152 25.28 5.35 11.42
CA ASN A 152 25.18 6.14 12.67
C ASN A 152 23.98 7.09 12.70
N GLU A 153 23.21 7.19 11.60
CA GLU A 153 21.96 7.94 11.59
C GLU A 153 20.79 7.00 11.94
N PRO A 154 19.99 7.30 12.97
CA PRO A 154 18.78 6.54 13.26
C PRO A 154 17.79 6.66 12.08
N ALA A 155 16.80 5.76 11.99
CA ALA A 155 15.72 5.85 11.00
C ALA A 155 15.04 7.24 10.94
N ASN A 156 15.15 8.03 12.03
CA ASN A 156 14.75 9.42 12.11
C ASN A 156 15.75 10.43 11.48
N GLY A 157 16.81 9.97 10.83
CA GLY A 157 17.84 10.79 10.17
C GLY A 157 17.39 11.53 8.91
N ILE A 158 16.12 11.47 8.55
CA ILE A 158 15.55 12.14 7.38
C ILE A 158 14.91 13.46 7.80
N ALA A 159 15.33 14.58 7.22
CA ALA A 159 14.71 15.88 7.44
C ALA A 159 13.41 16.03 6.67
N ALA A 160 13.39 15.65 5.39
CA ALA A 160 12.19 15.66 4.57
C ALA A 160 12.28 14.68 3.40
N ILE A 161 11.13 14.29 2.87
CA ILE A 161 10.96 13.61 1.59
C ILE A 161 9.99 14.42 0.74
N ILE A 162 10.37 14.65 -0.53
CA ILE A 162 9.50 15.24 -1.53
C ILE A 162 9.12 14.12 -2.50
N SER A 163 7.83 13.78 -2.56
CA SER A 163 7.28 12.79 -3.48
C SER A 163 6.67 13.47 -4.70
N GLU A 164 6.93 12.92 -5.90
CA GLU A 164 6.32 13.38 -7.14
C GLU A 164 5.05 12.60 -7.52
N ASN A 165 4.47 11.87 -6.58
CA ASN A 165 3.18 11.19 -6.71
C ASN A 165 2.36 11.24 -5.42
N CYS A 166 1.07 10.88 -5.55
CA CYS A 166 0.13 10.70 -4.45
C CYS A 166 -0.49 9.31 -4.54
N THR A 167 0.34 8.27 -4.33
CA THR A 167 -0.08 6.85 -4.37
C THR A 167 0.08 6.20 -3.00
N SER A 168 -0.34 4.93 -2.88
CA SER A 168 -0.16 4.13 -1.65
C SER A 168 1.31 4.01 -1.20
N ALA A 169 2.28 4.31 -2.06
CA ALA A 169 3.68 4.37 -1.67
C ALA A 169 3.95 5.39 -0.54
N LEU A 170 3.12 6.44 -0.42
CA LEU A 170 3.23 7.42 0.66
C LEU A 170 2.92 6.82 2.04
N ASP A 171 2.04 5.83 2.10
CA ASP A 171 1.71 5.16 3.36
C ASP A 171 2.92 4.40 3.89
N ALA A 172 3.69 3.75 2.99
CA ALA A 172 4.95 3.12 3.36
C ALA A 172 5.96 4.14 3.92
N ILE A 173 6.13 5.28 3.28
CA ILE A 173 7.02 6.35 3.73
C ILE A 173 6.63 6.82 5.14
N GLN A 174 5.33 7.03 5.37
CA GLN A 174 4.83 7.51 6.66
C GLN A 174 5.04 6.49 7.78
N ILE A 175 4.75 5.22 7.53
CA ILE A 175 4.80 4.16 8.55
C ILE A 175 6.22 3.70 8.85
N VAL A 176 7.08 3.56 7.83
CA VAL A 176 8.43 3.01 8.00
C VAL A 176 9.43 4.08 8.39
N LEU A 177 9.39 5.22 7.73
CA LEU A 177 10.39 6.28 7.92
C LEU A 177 9.94 7.37 8.90
N GLY A 178 8.68 7.35 9.35
CA GLY A 178 8.13 8.37 10.24
C GLY A 178 8.12 9.78 9.64
N VAL A 179 8.20 9.88 8.33
CA VAL A 179 8.14 11.11 7.55
C VAL A 179 6.71 11.27 7.05
N THR A 180 5.90 12.09 7.73
CA THR A 180 4.45 12.18 7.48
C THR A 180 4.04 13.54 6.95
N LEU A 181 2.84 13.60 6.36
CA LEU A 181 2.19 14.86 6.01
C LEU A 181 1.93 15.71 7.28
N GLY A 182 1.48 15.06 8.36
CA GLY A 182 1.13 15.74 9.61
C GLY A 182 2.34 16.38 10.31
N ASN A 183 3.53 15.76 10.26
CA ASN A 183 4.75 16.38 10.79
C ASN A 183 5.46 17.29 9.77
N GLN A 184 4.84 17.57 8.62
CA GLN A 184 5.29 18.44 7.54
C GLN A 184 6.64 18.04 6.90
N ARG A 185 7.12 16.82 7.16
CA ARG A 185 8.37 16.30 6.60
C ARG A 185 8.13 15.57 5.28
N LEU A 186 6.92 15.10 5.00
CA LEU A 186 6.51 14.58 3.70
C LEU A 186 5.84 15.70 2.90
N LYS A 187 6.39 16.00 1.74
CA LYS A 187 5.83 16.97 0.79
C LYS A 187 5.43 16.25 -0.48
N VAL A 188 4.25 16.55 -1.00
CA VAL A 188 3.73 15.93 -2.21
C VAL A 188 3.65 16.99 -3.31
N MET A 189 4.33 16.73 -4.42
CA MET A 189 4.24 17.47 -5.67
C MET A 189 3.73 16.50 -6.72
N ASP A 190 2.42 16.30 -6.80
CA ASP A 190 1.83 15.22 -7.58
C ASP A 190 1.97 15.44 -9.09
N PHE A 191 3.01 14.83 -9.66
CA PHE A 191 3.25 14.77 -11.11
C PHE A 191 2.96 13.36 -11.67
N GLY A 192 2.37 12.45 -10.86
CA GLY A 192 2.11 11.07 -11.23
C GLY A 192 3.37 10.23 -11.47
N LYS A 193 4.50 10.56 -10.81
CA LYS A 193 5.80 9.89 -11.02
C LYS A 193 6.33 9.31 -9.74
N HIS A 194 6.76 8.06 -9.75
CA HIS A 194 7.49 7.45 -8.64
C HIS A 194 8.92 7.95 -8.53
N ASN A 195 9.04 9.25 -8.25
CA ASN A 195 10.30 9.93 -7.98
C ASN A 195 10.23 10.52 -6.57
N TYR A 196 11.33 10.38 -5.83
CA TYR A 196 11.40 10.78 -4.44
C TYR A 196 12.72 11.49 -4.16
N THR A 197 12.65 12.72 -3.66
CA THR A 197 13.84 13.46 -3.22
C THR A 197 13.96 13.33 -1.71
N VAL A 198 15.05 12.74 -1.24
CA VAL A 198 15.33 12.50 0.17
C VAL A 198 16.36 13.51 0.67
N ILE A 199 16.03 14.20 1.74
CA ILE A 199 16.86 15.22 2.40
C ILE A 199 17.22 14.69 3.77
N PRO A 200 18.48 14.21 3.99
CA PRO A 200 18.95 13.80 5.31
C PRO A 200 19.07 14.98 6.27
N LYS A 201 18.95 14.73 7.58
CA LYS A 201 19.17 15.76 8.63
C LYS A 201 20.61 16.25 8.68
N SER A 202 21.56 15.36 8.40
CA SER A 202 22.98 15.71 8.32
C SER A 202 23.30 16.70 7.18
N ALA A 203 22.33 16.98 6.31
CA ALA A 203 22.46 17.84 5.14
C ALA A 203 23.66 17.50 4.21
N SER A 204 24.23 16.29 4.38
CA SER A 204 25.44 15.89 3.68
C SER A 204 25.24 15.72 2.18
N THR A 205 24.19 15.01 1.78
CA THR A 205 23.89 14.77 0.38
C THR A 205 22.40 14.56 0.19
N VAL A 206 21.77 15.37 -0.63
CA VAL A 206 20.40 15.13 -1.11
C VAL A 206 20.48 14.13 -2.25
N PHE A 207 19.66 13.12 -2.23
CA PHE A 207 19.58 12.16 -3.32
C PHE A 207 18.14 12.02 -3.82
N ARG A 208 18.01 11.82 -5.12
CA ARG A 208 16.76 11.60 -5.80
C ARG A 208 16.70 10.16 -6.27
N LEU A 209 15.66 9.46 -5.84
CA LEU A 209 15.37 8.10 -6.26
C LEU A 209 14.29 8.13 -7.32
N LYS A 210 14.56 7.50 -8.45
CA LYS A 210 13.61 7.38 -9.57
C LYS A 210 13.31 5.93 -9.84
N LEU A 211 12.04 5.60 -9.99
CA LEU A 211 11.62 4.25 -10.37
C LEU A 211 12.15 3.92 -11.77
N ASN A 212 12.80 2.77 -11.91
CA ASN A 212 13.15 2.19 -13.20
C ASN A 212 11.89 1.66 -13.88
N ILE A 213 11.89 1.67 -15.21
CA ILE A 213 10.80 1.06 -15.97
C ILE A 213 10.76 -0.43 -15.65
N GLN A 214 9.60 -0.89 -15.17
CA GLN A 214 9.34 -2.30 -14.89
C GLN A 214 8.64 -2.91 -16.10
N VAL A 215 9.14 -4.05 -16.54
CA VAL A 215 8.50 -4.83 -17.58
C VAL A 215 7.79 -6.00 -16.91
N PHE A 216 6.48 -6.05 -17.05
CA PHE A 216 5.65 -7.14 -16.53
C PHE A 216 5.14 -8.00 -17.69
N GLU A 217 5.00 -9.28 -17.43
CA GLU A 217 4.23 -10.14 -18.31
C GLU A 217 2.78 -9.63 -18.39
N ASN A 218 2.14 -9.83 -19.51
CA ASN A 218 0.72 -9.45 -19.74
C ASN A 218 0.41 -7.94 -19.55
N GLU A 219 1.38 -7.04 -19.80
CA GLU A 219 1.24 -5.59 -19.64
C GLU A 219 0.05 -5.02 -20.44
N ASN A 220 -0.14 -5.48 -21.66
CA ASN A 220 -1.23 -5.03 -22.52
C ASN A 220 -2.61 -5.42 -21.97
N GLU A 221 -2.74 -6.64 -21.47
CA GLU A 221 -3.99 -7.14 -20.86
C GLU A 221 -4.28 -6.38 -19.56
N TYR A 222 -3.26 -6.15 -18.74
CA TYR A 222 -3.41 -5.34 -17.54
C TYR A 222 -3.91 -3.91 -17.87
N LYS A 223 -3.30 -3.23 -18.84
CA LYS A 223 -3.72 -1.88 -19.28
C LYS A 223 -5.16 -1.89 -19.78
N ARG A 224 -5.51 -2.86 -20.63
CA ARG A 224 -6.87 -3.01 -21.16
C ARG A 224 -7.91 -3.15 -20.05
N LEU A 225 -7.65 -4.03 -19.08
CA LEU A 225 -8.57 -4.28 -17.98
C LEU A 225 -8.62 -3.08 -16.99
N SER A 226 -7.48 -2.41 -16.76
CA SER A 226 -7.43 -1.20 -15.93
C SER A 226 -8.23 -0.05 -16.55
N CYS A 227 -8.15 0.16 -17.86
CA CYS A 227 -8.99 1.14 -18.55
C CYS A 227 -10.47 0.82 -18.40
N LYS A 228 -10.87 -0.43 -18.62
CA LYS A 228 -12.26 -0.86 -18.41
C LYS A 228 -12.75 -0.65 -16.98
N MET A 229 -11.86 -0.83 -15.97
CA MET A 229 -12.18 -0.56 -14.57
C MET A 229 -12.44 0.94 -14.36
N ILE A 230 -11.58 1.80 -14.92
CA ILE A 230 -11.73 3.27 -14.83
C ILE A 230 -13.03 3.73 -15.50
N ASP A 231 -13.37 3.16 -16.66
CA ASP A 231 -14.55 3.51 -17.43
C ASP A 231 -15.84 2.83 -16.90
N ASN A 232 -15.76 2.05 -15.83
CA ASN A 232 -16.85 1.24 -15.26
C ASN A 232 -17.51 0.28 -16.29
N THR A 233 -16.73 -0.23 -17.24
CA THR A 233 -17.19 -1.17 -18.29
C THR A 233 -16.63 -2.58 -18.12
N ILE A 234 -15.90 -2.83 -17.02
CA ILE A 234 -15.30 -4.12 -16.72
C ILE A 234 -16.35 -5.15 -16.29
N LEU A 235 -16.23 -6.38 -16.80
CA LEU A 235 -17.10 -7.50 -16.42
C LEU A 235 -16.54 -8.23 -15.20
N MET A 236 -17.38 -8.99 -14.49
CA MET A 236 -16.98 -9.67 -13.25
C MET A 236 -15.84 -10.68 -13.44
N ASP A 237 -15.83 -11.42 -14.54
CA ASP A 237 -14.74 -12.33 -14.90
C ASP A 237 -13.44 -11.58 -15.25
N GLU A 238 -13.56 -10.39 -15.82
CA GLU A 238 -12.43 -9.51 -16.12
C GLU A 238 -11.85 -8.87 -14.83
N VAL A 239 -12.68 -8.56 -13.82
CA VAL A 239 -12.22 -8.11 -12.50
C VAL A 239 -11.31 -9.15 -11.88
N VAL A 240 -11.70 -10.42 -11.93
CA VAL A 240 -10.89 -11.53 -11.42
C VAL A 240 -9.55 -11.61 -12.15
N LYS A 241 -9.54 -11.48 -13.47
CA LYS A 241 -8.29 -11.47 -14.26
C LYS A 241 -7.40 -10.30 -13.87
N LEU A 242 -7.97 -9.11 -13.72
CA LEU A 242 -7.22 -7.92 -13.29
C LEU A 242 -6.58 -8.14 -11.92
N GLN A 243 -7.30 -8.77 -10.99
CA GLN A 243 -6.76 -9.08 -9.67
C GLN A 243 -5.58 -10.05 -9.74
N ILE A 244 -5.68 -11.11 -10.55
CA ILE A 244 -4.57 -12.05 -10.75
C ILE A 244 -3.33 -11.30 -11.26
N LEU A 245 -3.50 -10.42 -12.24
CA LEU A 245 -2.40 -9.63 -12.79
C LEU A 245 -1.79 -8.66 -11.74
N LEU A 246 -2.61 -8.09 -10.85
CA LEU A 246 -2.13 -7.28 -9.73
C LEU A 246 -1.31 -8.11 -8.74
N ASP A 247 -1.78 -9.31 -8.39
CA ASP A 247 -1.08 -10.22 -7.49
C ASP A 247 0.27 -10.67 -8.07
N GLU A 248 0.32 -10.95 -9.39
CA GLU A 248 1.54 -11.26 -10.10
C GLU A 248 2.55 -10.10 -10.05
N ARG A 249 2.08 -8.86 -10.20
CA ARG A 249 2.90 -7.65 -10.06
C ARG A 249 3.45 -7.51 -8.65
N VAL A 250 2.61 -7.69 -7.63
CA VAL A 250 3.03 -7.69 -6.22
C VAL A 250 4.14 -8.72 -5.99
N LYS A 251 3.93 -9.97 -6.43
CA LYS A 251 4.92 -11.04 -6.29
C LYS A 251 6.23 -10.71 -7.01
N HIS A 252 6.15 -10.17 -8.22
CA HIS A 252 7.32 -9.76 -8.99
C HIS A 252 8.12 -8.69 -8.24
N LEU A 253 7.47 -7.62 -7.77
CA LEU A 253 8.11 -6.51 -7.06
C LEU A 253 8.72 -6.95 -5.72
N LEU A 254 8.07 -7.85 -4.99
CA LEU A 254 8.60 -8.39 -3.73
C LEU A 254 9.92 -9.14 -3.91
N LYS A 255 10.08 -9.86 -5.04
CA LYS A 255 11.31 -10.61 -5.36
C LYS A 255 12.47 -9.72 -5.80
N GLN A 256 12.19 -8.50 -6.26
CA GLN A 256 13.24 -7.60 -6.74
C GLN A 256 14.01 -6.96 -5.59
N PRO A 257 15.34 -6.84 -5.68
CA PRO A 257 16.10 -6.02 -4.76
C PRO A 257 15.78 -4.53 -5.00
N PRO A 258 15.74 -3.69 -3.95
CA PRO A 258 15.37 -2.28 -4.10
C PRO A 258 16.26 -1.53 -5.08
N GLU A 259 17.53 -1.90 -5.17
CA GLU A 259 18.54 -1.30 -6.06
C GLU A 259 18.23 -1.52 -7.55
N SER A 260 17.50 -2.58 -7.90
CA SER A 260 17.04 -2.82 -9.26
C SER A 260 15.79 -2.00 -9.60
N LEU A 261 14.97 -1.70 -8.59
CA LEU A 261 13.73 -0.94 -8.76
C LEU A 261 14.00 0.56 -8.89
N PHE A 262 14.96 1.10 -8.16
CA PHE A 262 15.22 2.52 -8.12
C PHE A 262 16.65 2.86 -8.51
N ARG A 263 16.79 3.88 -9.36
CA ARG A 263 18.09 4.49 -9.64
C ARG A 263 18.27 5.75 -8.82
N ILE A 264 19.52 5.98 -8.40
CA ILE A 264 19.90 7.16 -7.62
C ILE A 264 20.43 8.23 -8.58
N GLU A 265 19.96 9.45 -8.39
CA GLU A 265 20.56 10.65 -8.95
C GLU A 265 20.99 11.57 -7.80
N SER A 266 22.23 12.06 -7.83
CA SER A 266 22.66 13.07 -6.87
C SER A 266 21.96 14.39 -7.16
N ALA A 267 21.32 14.96 -6.13
CA ALA A 267 20.62 16.24 -6.22
C ALA A 267 21.41 17.39 -5.57
N GLY A 268 22.68 17.16 -5.22
CA GLY A 268 23.57 18.18 -4.64
C GLY A 268 23.58 18.18 -3.11
N LYS A 269 24.11 19.26 -2.52
CA LYS A 269 24.12 19.43 -1.07
C LYS A 269 22.78 19.95 -0.58
N GLY A 270 22.23 19.32 0.45
CA GLY A 270 21.00 19.74 1.09
C GLY A 270 21.18 21.04 1.87
N LYS A 271 20.12 21.84 1.92
CA LYS A 271 20.02 22.87 2.96
C LYS A 271 19.24 22.27 4.12
N GLN A 272 19.71 22.53 5.32
CA GLN A 272 18.97 22.18 6.53
C GLN A 272 17.60 22.89 6.45
N LEU A 273 16.51 22.15 6.46
CA LEU A 273 15.18 22.72 6.51
C LEU A 273 14.90 23.12 7.95
N PRO A 274 14.57 24.38 8.23
CA PRO A 274 14.21 24.79 9.58
C PRO A 274 12.92 24.05 9.99
N GLU A 275 12.85 23.64 11.27
CA GLU A 275 11.58 23.23 11.86
C GLU A 275 10.68 24.47 11.91
N VAL A 276 9.59 24.43 11.18
CA VAL A 276 8.62 25.53 11.17
C VAL A 276 7.61 25.27 12.28
N PRO A 277 7.58 26.10 13.32
CA PRO A 277 6.58 25.94 14.37
C PRO A 277 5.17 26.10 13.81
N SER A 278 4.21 25.39 14.40
CA SER A 278 2.79 25.49 14.03
C SER A 278 2.18 26.79 14.59
N ILE A 279 2.47 27.91 13.93
CA ILE A 279 1.90 29.21 14.25
C ILE A 279 0.65 29.43 13.43
N TYR A 280 -0.43 29.81 14.09
CA TYR A 280 -1.71 30.11 13.45
C TYR A 280 -1.95 31.61 13.40
N LEU A 281 -2.50 32.07 12.28
CA LEU A 281 -2.88 33.45 12.02
C LEU A 281 -4.38 33.50 11.71
N THR A 282 -5.00 34.64 11.96
CA THR A 282 -6.43 34.81 11.62
C THR A 282 -6.58 35.36 10.22
N CYS A 283 -7.37 34.68 9.40
CA CYS A 283 -7.75 35.19 8.07
C CYS A 283 -8.65 36.44 8.22
N CYS A 284 -8.30 37.56 7.57
CA CYS A 284 -9.05 38.78 7.66
C CYS A 284 -10.46 38.67 7.03
N GLN A 285 -10.65 37.75 6.09
CA GLN A 285 -11.92 37.61 5.37
C GLN A 285 -12.93 36.69 6.06
N CYS A 286 -12.50 35.48 6.52
CA CYS A 286 -13.42 34.50 7.13
C CYS A 286 -13.23 34.34 8.63
N SER A 287 -12.26 35.03 9.22
CA SER A 287 -11.91 34.96 10.65
C SER A 287 -11.46 33.59 11.14
N GLU A 288 -11.25 32.64 10.25
CA GLU A 288 -10.72 31.29 10.57
C GLU A 288 -9.22 31.34 10.81
N GLN A 289 -8.74 30.41 11.63
CA GLN A 289 -7.31 30.22 11.88
C GLN A 289 -6.66 29.51 10.69
N VAL A 290 -5.58 30.08 10.17
CA VAL A 290 -4.78 29.51 9.09
C VAL A 290 -3.34 29.33 9.55
N LEU A 291 -2.75 28.18 9.24
CA LEU A 291 -1.36 27.93 9.56
C LEU A 291 -0.48 28.95 8.81
N HIS A 292 0.47 29.58 9.51
CA HIS A 292 1.37 30.62 8.95
C HIS A 292 2.01 30.20 7.61
N SER A 293 2.44 28.93 7.51
CA SER A 293 3.03 28.39 6.29
C SER A 293 2.08 28.28 5.10
N HIS A 294 0.76 28.42 5.32
CA HIS A 294 -0.31 28.39 4.30
C HIS A 294 -1.06 29.72 4.19
N ALA A 295 -0.67 30.70 4.99
CA ALA A 295 -1.24 32.03 4.91
C ALA A 295 -0.70 32.78 3.70
N VAL A 296 -1.58 33.55 3.06
CA VAL A 296 -1.24 34.41 1.94
C VAL A 296 -1.30 35.87 2.41
N TYR A 297 -0.22 36.59 2.26
CA TYR A 297 -0.14 38.02 2.56
C TYR A 297 -0.43 38.84 1.31
N TYR A 298 -1.44 39.66 1.38
CA TYR A 298 -1.81 40.55 0.28
C TYR A 298 -2.32 41.90 0.81
N LYS A 299 -1.77 42.99 0.31
CA LYS A 299 -2.07 44.37 0.73
C LYS A 299 -2.05 44.58 2.25
N SER A 300 -1.01 44.05 2.90
CA SER A 300 -0.77 44.09 4.35
C SER A 300 -1.81 43.32 5.20
N GLU A 301 -2.63 42.51 4.58
CA GLU A 301 -3.63 41.65 5.25
C GLU A 301 -3.31 40.18 5.08
N THR A 302 -3.79 39.35 6.01
CA THR A 302 -3.58 37.89 6.01
C THR A 302 -4.83 37.17 5.55
N TYR A 303 -4.68 36.32 4.53
CA TYR A 303 -5.76 35.51 3.96
C TYR A 303 -5.44 34.01 4.08
N CYS A 304 -6.47 33.18 4.27
CA CYS A 304 -6.33 31.76 3.96
C CYS A 304 -6.35 31.54 2.43
N GLY A 305 -5.81 30.44 1.98
CA GLY A 305 -5.70 30.13 0.54
C GLY A 305 -7.04 30.18 -0.19
N ARG A 306 -8.13 29.71 0.47
CA ARG A 306 -9.49 29.73 -0.09
C ARG A 306 -10.00 31.15 -0.31
N CYS A 307 -9.91 32.01 0.71
CA CYS A 307 -10.39 33.41 0.60
C CYS A 307 -9.57 34.20 -0.41
N PHE A 308 -8.26 33.95 -0.50
CA PHE A 308 -7.41 34.60 -1.49
C PHE A 308 -7.73 34.18 -2.93
N GLN A 309 -8.10 32.92 -3.16
CA GLN A 309 -8.55 32.47 -4.50
C GLN A 309 -9.84 33.18 -4.92
N VAL A 310 -10.81 33.31 -3.99
CA VAL A 310 -12.07 34.04 -4.25
C VAL A 310 -11.77 35.54 -4.58
N LEU A 311 -10.87 36.15 -3.81
CA LEU A 311 -10.44 37.54 -4.06
C LEU A 311 -9.86 37.73 -5.45
N LYS A 312 -8.96 36.77 -5.88
CA LYS A 312 -8.38 36.79 -7.22
C LYS A 312 -9.42 36.60 -8.32
N ALA A 313 -10.33 35.67 -8.16
CA ALA A 313 -11.40 35.42 -9.13
C ALA A 313 -12.31 36.63 -9.31
N GLY A 314 -12.68 37.33 -8.20
CA GLY A 314 -13.45 38.58 -8.25
C GLY A 314 -12.70 39.73 -8.93
N SER A 315 -11.35 39.77 -8.83
CA SER A 315 -10.56 40.81 -9.47
C SER A 315 -10.41 40.61 -10.99
N GLN A 316 -10.53 39.37 -11.50
CA GLN A 316 -10.48 39.09 -12.95
C GLN A 316 -11.80 39.42 -13.68
N SER A 317 -12.93 39.44 -12.97
CA SER A 317 -14.20 39.82 -13.59
C SER A 317 -14.33 41.32 -13.92
N HIS A 318 -13.44 42.18 -13.43
CA HIS A 318 -13.43 43.62 -13.71
C HIS A 318 -12.60 44.04 -14.94
N TYR A 319 -11.90 43.08 -15.59
CA TYR A 319 -11.10 43.34 -16.83
C TYR A 319 -11.80 42.88 -18.11
N LEU A 320 -13.05 42.44 -18.03
CA LEU A 320 -13.84 42.00 -19.21
C LEU A 320 -15.15 42.82 -19.35
N GLN A 321 -15.11 44.10 -18.97
CA GLN A 321 -16.14 45.08 -19.36
C GLN A 321 -15.54 46.17 -20.19
#